data_31fae496ec9b543bea89e572803ecd2b
#
_entry.id   31fae496ec9b543bea89e572803ecd2b
#
_cell.length_a   1.000
_cell.length_b   1.000
_cell.length_c   1.000
_cell.angle_alpha   90.00
_cell.angle_beta   90.00
_cell.angle_gamma   90.00
#
_symmetry.space_group_name_H-M   'P 1'
#
loop_
_entity.id
_entity.type
_entity.pdbx_description
1 polymer ?
#
loop_
_entity_poly.entity_id
_entity_poly.type
_entity_poly.pdbx_seq_one_letter_code
_entity_poly.pdbx_strand_id
1 'polypeptide(L)'
;MASFLIDLGHDVRLVSYDRGYENLKDDFAVTRIEGLTIASSDNRVSKLETIRENLRKLPAGKRSLKEMRSLFTDFKPHVVVCDFEPMTAYLAEHFEIPLISLDNQHRMRYVEHSIPEGSESQSKFTRRLIRAMVPWPSVSLVTAFVPGEPTNDRTFVFPPLVRSQVQAIEPSQKDHLLVYLTSGFDSLIPILKEFPGESFFVYGYDRDDVDGNLTYFKSSQEGFVQHLASSKAVIATAGFTLISEALHLRKPYFALPMKGQYEQELNAWQLKQSGLGTTATPPTVESVGHFLYRLSEFRSRLNAYPNDSGQAIKKELANLVANDGQRAREYRRQRS
;
A
#
# COMPACT_ATOMS: atom_id res chain seq x y z
N MET A 1 2.12 4.44 -12.82
CA MET A 1 3.14 3.65 -13.58
C MET A 1 2.64 3.31 -14.99
N ALA A 2 1.39 2.88 -15.19
CA ALA A 2 0.86 2.59 -16.53
C ALA A 2 1.00 3.79 -17.49
N SER A 3 0.50 4.96 -17.12
CA SER A 3 0.65 6.20 -17.91
C SER A 3 2.12 6.47 -18.26
N PHE A 4 3.02 6.32 -17.27
CA PHE A 4 4.45 6.52 -17.49
C PHE A 4 5.04 5.58 -18.56
N LEU A 5 4.64 4.30 -18.59
CA LEU A 5 5.09 3.36 -19.61
C LEU A 5 4.48 3.67 -20.99
N ILE A 6 3.23 4.10 -21.03
CA ILE A 6 2.56 4.55 -22.25
C ILE A 6 3.26 5.80 -22.81
N ASP A 7 3.59 6.76 -21.97
CA ASP A 7 4.32 7.99 -22.36
C ASP A 7 5.72 7.69 -22.90
N LEU A 8 6.33 6.59 -22.48
CA LEU A 8 7.59 6.08 -23.06
C LEU A 8 7.42 5.33 -24.39
N GLY A 9 6.17 5.19 -24.89
CA GLY A 9 5.86 4.56 -26.16
C GLY A 9 5.65 3.03 -26.09
N HIS A 10 5.50 2.46 -24.89
CA HIS A 10 5.20 1.03 -24.75
C HIS A 10 3.70 0.76 -24.99
N ASP A 11 3.38 -0.37 -25.66
CA ASP A 11 2.02 -0.91 -25.68
C ASP A 11 1.74 -1.61 -24.34
N VAL A 12 0.82 -1.07 -23.56
CA VAL A 12 0.51 -1.52 -22.21
C VAL A 12 -0.89 -2.13 -22.16
N ARG A 13 -1.00 -3.35 -21.66
CA ARG A 13 -2.29 -4.00 -21.35
C ARG A 13 -2.44 -4.10 -19.85
N LEU A 14 -3.51 -3.52 -19.31
CA LEU A 14 -3.81 -3.55 -17.90
C LEU A 14 -4.75 -4.68 -17.56
N VAL A 15 -4.47 -5.33 -16.43
CA VAL A 15 -5.30 -6.38 -15.86
C VAL A 15 -5.54 -6.04 -14.40
N SER A 16 -6.79 -6.08 -13.95
CA SER A 16 -7.11 -5.75 -12.56
C SER A 16 -8.44 -6.38 -12.12
N TYR A 17 -8.72 -6.32 -10.82
CA TYR A 17 -9.95 -6.82 -10.21
C TYR A 17 -10.44 -5.88 -9.10
N ASP A 18 -11.68 -6.10 -8.66
CA ASP A 18 -12.33 -5.37 -7.58
C ASP A 18 -12.11 -3.84 -7.66
N ARG A 19 -11.67 -3.21 -6.58
CA ARG A 19 -11.43 -1.75 -6.53
C ARG A 19 -10.35 -1.28 -7.50
N GLY A 20 -9.36 -2.12 -7.79
CA GLY A 20 -8.31 -1.79 -8.76
C GLY A 20 -8.89 -1.62 -10.17
N TYR A 21 -9.80 -2.52 -10.57
CA TYR A 21 -10.52 -2.40 -11.82
C TYR A 21 -11.40 -1.14 -11.87
N GLU A 22 -12.20 -0.90 -10.83
CA GLU A 22 -13.09 0.26 -10.76
C GLU A 22 -12.32 1.60 -10.82
N ASN A 23 -11.12 1.65 -10.24
CA ASN A 23 -10.28 2.86 -10.24
C ASN A 23 -9.56 3.12 -11.57
N LEU A 24 -9.43 2.12 -12.43
CA LEU A 24 -8.62 2.22 -13.66
C LEU A 24 -9.46 2.19 -14.94
N LYS A 25 -10.69 1.65 -14.92
CA LYS A 25 -11.52 1.38 -16.11
C LYS A 25 -11.90 2.63 -16.90
N ASP A 26 -11.98 3.78 -16.24
CA ASP A 26 -12.40 5.03 -16.88
C ASP A 26 -11.21 5.73 -17.58
N ASP A 27 -9.98 5.48 -17.12
CA ASP A 27 -8.75 6.08 -17.66
C ASP A 27 -8.01 5.14 -18.64
N PHE A 28 -8.25 3.82 -18.55
CA PHE A 28 -7.50 2.82 -19.31
C PHE A 28 -8.37 1.67 -19.81
N ALA A 29 -7.94 1.04 -20.92
CA ALA A 29 -8.47 -0.25 -21.33
C ALA A 29 -7.95 -1.35 -20.39
N VAL A 30 -8.79 -1.77 -19.43
CA VAL A 30 -8.44 -2.75 -18.40
C VAL A 30 -9.19 -4.06 -18.63
N THR A 31 -8.48 -5.17 -18.67
CA THR A 31 -9.08 -6.50 -18.63
C THR A 31 -9.46 -6.84 -17.20
N ARG A 32 -10.75 -7.06 -16.93
CA ARG A 32 -11.23 -7.48 -15.62
C ARG A 32 -10.98 -8.96 -15.42
N ILE A 33 -10.41 -9.32 -14.28
CA ILE A 33 -10.22 -10.71 -13.84
C ILE A 33 -10.88 -10.96 -12.49
N GLU A 34 -11.01 -12.23 -12.12
CA GLU A 34 -11.41 -12.61 -10.78
C GLU A 34 -10.17 -12.67 -9.86
N GLY A 35 -10.15 -11.81 -8.85
CA GLY A 35 -9.10 -11.74 -7.87
C GLY A 35 -9.35 -12.61 -6.63
N LEU A 36 -8.29 -12.84 -5.85
CA LEU A 36 -8.40 -13.46 -4.53
C LEU A 36 -8.98 -12.45 -3.53
N THR A 37 -9.95 -12.91 -2.74
CA THR A 37 -10.56 -12.10 -1.68
C THR A 37 -9.99 -12.48 -0.33
N ILE A 38 -9.63 -11.49 0.48
CA ILE A 38 -9.31 -11.67 1.91
C ILE A 38 -10.51 -11.16 2.69
N ALA A 39 -11.28 -12.09 3.28
CA ALA A 39 -12.43 -11.74 4.09
C ALA A 39 -11.97 -11.25 5.47
N SER A 40 -12.52 -10.13 5.91
CA SER A 40 -12.29 -9.59 7.25
C SER A 40 -13.62 -9.22 7.90
N SER A 41 -13.77 -9.53 9.19
CA SER A 41 -14.87 -9.05 10.02
C SER A 41 -14.33 -8.59 11.38
N ASP A 42 -14.91 -7.54 11.97
CA ASP A 42 -14.53 -6.97 13.27
C ASP A 42 -13.00 -6.71 13.42
N ASN A 43 -12.39 -6.10 12.41
CA ASN A 43 -10.94 -5.83 12.34
C ASN A 43 -10.05 -7.08 12.45
N ARG A 44 -10.54 -8.26 12.05
CA ARG A 44 -9.77 -9.50 12.01
C ARG A 44 -9.92 -10.19 10.66
N VAL A 45 -8.84 -10.73 10.13
CA VAL A 45 -8.90 -11.60 8.95
C VAL A 45 -9.53 -12.93 9.32
N SER A 46 -10.66 -13.25 8.68
CA SER A 46 -11.33 -14.54 8.84
C SER A 46 -10.80 -15.54 7.83
N LYS A 47 -9.99 -16.51 8.29
CA LYS A 47 -9.42 -17.56 7.43
C LYS A 47 -10.48 -18.45 6.79
N LEU A 48 -11.52 -18.81 7.54
CA LEU A 48 -12.61 -19.68 7.05
C LEU A 48 -13.46 -18.97 6.00
N GLU A 49 -13.84 -17.72 6.22
CA GLU A 49 -14.59 -16.94 5.23
C GLU A 49 -13.75 -16.67 3.99
N THR A 50 -12.47 -16.35 4.15
CA THR A 50 -11.53 -16.21 3.03
C THR A 50 -11.49 -17.46 2.14
N ILE A 51 -11.37 -18.65 2.76
CA ILE A 51 -11.39 -19.91 2.02
C ILE A 51 -12.74 -20.13 1.33
N ARG A 52 -13.85 -19.93 2.04
CA ARG A 52 -15.20 -20.13 1.50
C ARG A 52 -15.49 -19.19 0.32
N GLU A 53 -15.13 -17.93 0.41
CA GLU A 53 -15.31 -16.97 -0.67
C GLU A 53 -14.48 -17.31 -1.89
N ASN A 54 -13.20 -17.64 -1.70
CA ASN A 54 -12.35 -18.02 -2.83
C ASN A 54 -12.77 -19.35 -3.47
N LEU A 55 -13.32 -20.31 -2.72
CA LEU A 55 -13.91 -21.52 -3.29
C LEU A 55 -15.15 -21.21 -4.17
N ARG A 56 -16.00 -20.25 -3.76
CA ARG A 56 -17.15 -19.81 -4.57
C ARG A 56 -16.72 -19.14 -5.88
N LYS A 57 -15.55 -18.50 -5.88
CA LYS A 57 -15.00 -17.80 -7.05
C LYS A 57 -14.27 -18.71 -8.05
N LEU A 58 -14.07 -20.00 -7.74
CA LEU A 58 -13.34 -20.93 -8.62
C LEU A 58 -13.83 -21.00 -10.07
N PRO A 59 -15.17 -21.04 -10.37
CA PRO A 59 -15.62 -21.08 -11.75
C PRO A 59 -15.28 -19.79 -12.53
N ALA A 60 -15.43 -18.63 -11.88
CA ALA A 60 -15.07 -17.33 -12.46
C ALA A 60 -13.56 -17.22 -12.64
N GLY A 61 -12.77 -17.67 -11.66
CA GLY A 61 -11.31 -17.73 -11.75
C GLY A 61 -10.80 -18.59 -12.91
N LYS A 62 -11.45 -19.74 -13.19
CA LYS A 62 -11.12 -20.58 -14.36
C LYS A 62 -11.39 -19.85 -15.68
N ARG A 63 -12.48 -19.08 -15.76
CA ARG A 63 -12.81 -18.25 -16.94
C ARG A 63 -11.75 -17.17 -17.13
N SER A 64 -11.46 -16.40 -16.08
CA SER A 64 -10.41 -15.38 -16.11
C SER A 64 -9.05 -15.94 -16.52
N LEU A 65 -8.67 -17.13 -16.01
CA LEU A 65 -7.42 -17.79 -16.41
C LEU A 65 -7.40 -18.13 -17.90
N LYS A 66 -8.53 -18.58 -18.48
CA LYS A 66 -8.63 -18.87 -19.93
C LYS A 66 -8.48 -17.59 -20.75
N GLU A 67 -9.16 -16.52 -20.36
CA GLU A 67 -9.10 -15.20 -21.01
C GLU A 67 -7.67 -14.62 -20.93
N MET A 68 -7.05 -14.73 -19.78
CA MET A 68 -5.67 -14.27 -19.58
C MET A 68 -4.65 -15.07 -20.40
N ARG A 69 -4.83 -16.40 -20.52
CA ARG A 69 -3.97 -17.20 -21.42
C ARG A 69 -4.09 -16.75 -22.87
N SER A 70 -5.32 -16.46 -23.35
CA SER A 70 -5.52 -15.92 -24.70
C SER A 70 -4.81 -14.57 -24.85
N LEU A 71 -4.99 -13.66 -23.88
CA LEU A 71 -4.31 -12.35 -23.87
C LEU A 71 -2.77 -12.51 -23.97
N PHE A 72 -2.17 -13.40 -23.20
CA PHE A 72 -0.72 -13.64 -23.24
C PHE A 72 -0.26 -14.23 -24.57
N THR A 73 -1.06 -15.12 -25.16
CA THR A 73 -0.78 -15.74 -26.47
C THR A 73 -0.88 -14.75 -27.62
N ASP A 74 -1.88 -13.87 -27.57
CA ASP A 74 -2.20 -12.93 -28.66
C ASP A 74 -1.34 -11.67 -28.57
N PHE A 75 -1.19 -11.11 -27.37
CA PHE A 75 -0.40 -9.89 -27.11
C PHE A 75 1.10 -10.15 -27.03
N LYS A 76 1.54 -11.33 -26.58
CA LYS A 76 2.94 -11.73 -26.43
C LYS A 76 3.80 -10.68 -25.67
N PRO A 77 3.46 -10.39 -24.42
CA PRO A 77 4.16 -9.35 -23.66
C PRO A 77 5.66 -9.67 -23.53
N HIS A 78 6.51 -8.65 -23.68
CA HIS A 78 7.95 -8.80 -23.46
C HIS A 78 8.32 -8.83 -21.98
N VAL A 79 7.51 -8.18 -21.14
CA VAL A 79 7.68 -8.06 -19.68
C VAL A 79 6.32 -8.02 -19.02
N VAL A 80 6.19 -8.61 -17.86
CA VAL A 80 5.05 -8.45 -16.96
C VAL A 80 5.47 -7.62 -15.76
N VAL A 81 4.77 -6.51 -15.49
CA VAL A 81 4.90 -5.72 -14.27
C VAL A 81 3.71 -6.04 -13.37
N CYS A 82 3.99 -6.51 -12.16
CA CYS A 82 3.00 -7.08 -11.27
C CYS A 82 2.97 -6.33 -9.93
N ASP A 83 1.81 -5.79 -9.57
CA ASP A 83 1.51 -5.26 -8.23
C ASP A 83 0.77 -6.33 -7.42
N PHE A 84 1.53 -7.30 -6.93
CA PHE A 84 1.09 -8.38 -6.03
C PHE A 84 -0.12 -9.20 -6.54
N GLU A 85 -0.23 -9.43 -7.85
CA GLU A 85 -1.31 -10.17 -8.46
C GLU A 85 -0.86 -11.58 -8.91
N PRO A 86 -1.44 -12.67 -8.35
CA PRO A 86 -0.92 -14.02 -8.56
C PRO A 86 -1.16 -14.57 -9.97
N MET A 87 -2.29 -14.32 -10.62
CA MET A 87 -2.62 -14.93 -11.90
C MET A 87 -1.62 -14.53 -12.99
N THR A 88 -1.33 -13.23 -13.10
CA THR A 88 -0.34 -12.72 -14.06
C THR A 88 1.07 -13.18 -13.72
N ALA A 89 1.41 -13.28 -12.42
CA ALA A 89 2.70 -13.78 -11.98
C ALA A 89 2.94 -15.25 -12.39
N TYR A 90 1.96 -16.13 -12.19
CA TYR A 90 2.04 -17.53 -12.62
C TYR A 90 2.02 -17.67 -14.14
N LEU A 91 1.28 -16.85 -14.87
CA LEU A 91 1.29 -16.84 -16.33
C LEU A 91 2.62 -16.35 -16.88
N ALA A 92 3.24 -15.33 -16.29
CA ALA A 92 4.58 -14.88 -16.67
C ALA A 92 5.59 -16.04 -16.57
N GLU A 93 5.52 -16.84 -15.50
CA GLU A 93 6.36 -18.02 -15.37
C GLU A 93 6.04 -19.10 -16.42
N HIS A 94 4.77 -19.39 -16.64
CA HIS A 94 4.33 -20.40 -17.61
C HIS A 94 4.73 -20.05 -19.06
N PHE A 95 4.72 -18.78 -19.44
CA PHE A 95 5.10 -18.30 -20.76
C PHE A 95 6.59 -17.87 -20.84
N GLU A 96 7.37 -18.12 -19.79
CA GLU A 96 8.78 -17.75 -19.68
C GLU A 96 9.07 -16.25 -19.87
N ILE A 97 8.13 -15.40 -19.50
CA ILE A 97 8.24 -13.95 -19.60
C ILE A 97 8.87 -13.40 -18.30
N PRO A 98 9.82 -12.45 -18.36
CA PRO A 98 10.36 -11.83 -17.17
C PRO A 98 9.29 -11.10 -16.38
N LEU A 99 9.25 -11.35 -15.07
CA LEU A 99 8.32 -10.77 -14.10
C LEU A 99 9.06 -9.73 -13.26
N ILE A 100 8.60 -8.49 -13.32
CA ILE A 100 9.02 -7.41 -12.43
C ILE A 100 7.93 -7.25 -11.37
N SER A 101 8.20 -7.61 -10.11
CA SER A 101 7.29 -7.23 -9.02
C SER A 101 7.52 -5.76 -8.65
N LEU A 102 6.44 -4.98 -8.54
CA LEU A 102 6.47 -3.58 -8.13
C LEU A 102 5.41 -3.37 -7.06
N ASP A 103 5.79 -3.49 -5.82
CA ASP A 103 4.87 -3.47 -4.68
C ASP A 103 5.60 -3.16 -3.35
N ASN A 104 4.84 -3.04 -2.27
CA ASN A 104 5.39 -2.90 -0.93
C ASN A 104 5.45 -4.23 -0.15
N GLN A 105 4.75 -5.27 -0.59
CA GLN A 105 4.66 -6.55 0.12
C GLN A 105 5.99 -7.29 0.09
N HIS A 106 6.72 -7.23 -1.03
CA HIS A 106 8.02 -7.88 -1.16
C HIS A 106 9.07 -7.36 -0.19
N ARG A 107 8.90 -6.17 0.44
CA ARG A 107 9.80 -5.71 1.50
C ARG A 107 9.83 -6.68 2.69
N MET A 108 8.68 -7.27 3.04
CA MET A 108 8.59 -8.26 4.12
C MET A 108 9.34 -9.56 3.82
N ARG A 109 9.75 -9.77 2.57
CA ARG A 109 10.47 -10.96 2.12
C ARG A 109 11.92 -10.70 1.75
N TYR A 110 12.19 -9.60 1.04
CA TYR A 110 13.47 -9.35 0.38
C TYR A 110 14.23 -8.12 0.92
N VAL A 111 13.74 -7.49 1.97
CA VAL A 111 14.43 -6.37 2.63
C VAL A 111 14.68 -6.73 4.09
N GLU A 112 15.89 -6.46 4.57
CA GLU A 112 16.23 -6.61 5.98
C GLU A 112 15.47 -5.57 6.81
N HIS A 113 14.80 -6.03 7.86
CA HIS A 113 14.07 -5.17 8.78
C HIS A 113 13.88 -5.85 10.14
N SER A 114 13.85 -5.06 11.19
CA SER A 114 13.43 -5.52 12.51
C SER A 114 11.91 -5.78 12.51
N ILE A 115 11.48 -6.75 13.28
CA ILE A 115 10.07 -7.10 13.46
C ILE A 115 9.64 -6.88 14.91
N PRO A 116 8.34 -6.67 15.17
CA PRO A 116 7.82 -6.64 16.54
C PRO A 116 8.17 -7.93 17.29
N GLU A 117 8.49 -7.81 18.57
CA GLU A 117 8.74 -8.96 19.43
C GLU A 117 7.52 -9.90 19.45
N GLY A 118 7.75 -11.22 19.36
CA GLY A 118 6.70 -12.23 19.30
C GLY A 118 6.01 -12.39 17.95
N SER A 119 6.45 -11.66 16.91
CA SER A 119 5.85 -11.70 15.55
C SER A 119 6.57 -12.68 14.59
N GLU A 120 7.53 -13.47 15.06
CA GLU A 120 8.38 -14.34 14.22
C GLU A 120 7.55 -15.35 13.41
N SER A 121 6.54 -15.95 14.02
CA SER A 121 5.65 -16.91 13.36
C SER A 121 4.82 -16.26 12.26
N GLN A 122 4.28 -15.06 12.51
CA GLN A 122 3.50 -14.28 11.54
C GLN A 122 4.40 -13.81 10.39
N SER A 123 5.60 -13.33 10.70
CA SER A 123 6.61 -12.96 9.70
C SER A 123 6.95 -14.13 8.77
N LYS A 124 7.26 -15.32 9.34
CA LYS A 124 7.55 -16.53 8.56
C LYS A 124 6.36 -16.95 7.68
N PHE A 125 5.14 -16.90 8.21
CA PHE A 125 3.92 -17.19 7.46
C PHE A 125 3.74 -16.20 6.30
N THR A 126 3.84 -14.90 6.56
CA THR A 126 3.68 -13.85 5.54
C THR A 126 4.72 -13.98 4.44
N ARG A 127 5.98 -14.25 4.77
CA ARG A 127 7.04 -14.49 3.78
C ARG A 127 6.74 -15.70 2.87
N ARG A 128 6.13 -16.77 3.41
CA ARG A 128 5.68 -17.93 2.62
C ARG A 128 4.49 -17.58 1.75
N LEU A 129 3.53 -16.80 2.28
CA LEU A 129 2.37 -16.33 1.53
C LEU A 129 2.80 -15.45 0.35
N ILE A 130 3.69 -14.48 0.56
CA ILE A 130 4.23 -13.62 -0.50
C ILE A 130 4.87 -14.48 -1.60
N ARG A 131 5.66 -15.50 -1.21
CA ARG A 131 6.24 -16.44 -2.17
C ARG A 131 5.18 -17.23 -2.95
N ALA A 132 4.07 -17.58 -2.33
CA ALA A 132 2.99 -18.32 -2.99
C ALA A 132 2.17 -17.41 -3.92
N MET A 133 1.98 -16.15 -3.54
CA MET A 133 1.22 -15.18 -4.34
C MET A 133 1.97 -14.72 -5.58
N VAL A 134 3.24 -14.35 -5.43
CA VAL A 134 4.08 -13.90 -6.54
C VAL A 134 5.39 -14.68 -6.48
N PRO A 135 5.39 -15.91 -7.02
CA PRO A 135 6.59 -16.72 -7.05
C PRO A 135 7.57 -16.18 -8.11
N TRP A 136 8.84 -16.32 -7.83
CA TRP A 136 9.93 -16.15 -8.82
C TRP A 136 9.94 -14.83 -9.60
N PRO A 137 9.82 -13.64 -9.00
CA PRO A 137 10.07 -12.41 -9.73
C PRO A 137 11.50 -12.41 -10.28
N SER A 138 11.66 -11.96 -11.51
CA SER A 138 12.99 -11.76 -12.11
C SER A 138 13.71 -10.62 -11.40
N VAL A 139 12.96 -9.54 -11.12
CA VAL A 139 13.39 -8.36 -10.38
C VAL A 139 12.27 -7.91 -9.44
N SER A 140 12.62 -7.44 -8.26
CA SER A 140 11.68 -6.84 -7.31
C SER A 140 12.01 -5.36 -7.10
N LEU A 141 11.11 -4.49 -7.54
CA LEU A 141 11.12 -3.05 -7.24
C LEU A 141 10.24 -2.83 -6.01
N VAL A 142 10.87 -2.74 -4.86
CA VAL A 142 10.19 -2.71 -3.56
C VAL A 142 10.03 -1.29 -3.10
N THR A 143 8.81 -0.88 -2.74
CA THR A 143 8.58 0.41 -2.10
C THR A 143 8.55 0.26 -0.58
N ALA A 144 9.26 1.17 0.13
CA ALA A 144 9.31 1.18 1.58
C ALA A 144 9.41 2.63 2.10
N PHE A 145 8.63 2.97 3.12
CA PHE A 145 8.71 4.30 3.75
C PHE A 145 9.82 4.38 4.82
N VAL A 146 10.36 3.24 5.24
CA VAL A 146 11.59 3.15 6.02
C VAL A 146 12.59 2.38 5.16
N PRO A 147 13.78 2.94 4.88
CA PRO A 147 14.79 2.27 4.09
C PRO A 147 15.27 0.98 4.76
N GLY A 148 15.79 0.06 3.97
CA GLY A 148 16.38 -1.20 4.43
C GLY A 148 17.23 -1.81 3.32
N GLU A 149 18.15 -2.69 3.70
CA GLU A 149 19.04 -3.35 2.76
C GLU A 149 18.36 -4.53 2.05
N PRO A 150 18.49 -4.67 0.73
CA PRO A 150 17.97 -5.82 0.02
C PRO A 150 18.75 -7.09 0.39
N THR A 151 18.04 -8.22 0.49
CA THR A 151 18.63 -9.54 0.82
C THR A 151 19.20 -10.29 -0.38
N ASN A 152 19.10 -9.71 -1.58
CA ASN A 152 19.61 -10.27 -2.84
C ASN A 152 19.84 -9.16 -3.88
N ASP A 153 20.60 -9.48 -4.92
CA ASP A 153 21.05 -8.56 -5.99
C ASP A 153 19.98 -8.19 -7.05
N ARG A 154 18.80 -8.78 -6.95
CA ARG A 154 17.65 -8.55 -7.85
C ARG A 154 16.52 -7.78 -7.19
N THR A 155 16.77 -7.27 -5.99
CA THR A 155 15.82 -6.45 -5.24
C THR A 155 16.35 -5.05 -5.11
N PHE A 156 15.56 -4.08 -5.52
CA PHE A 156 15.85 -2.65 -5.42
C PHE A 156 14.81 -1.98 -4.54
N VAL A 157 15.27 -1.20 -3.56
CA VAL A 157 14.38 -0.54 -2.58
C VAL A 157 14.28 0.94 -2.91
N PHE A 158 13.05 1.43 -2.95
CA PHE A 158 12.73 2.81 -3.30
C PHE A 158 11.79 3.45 -2.26
N PRO A 159 11.79 4.78 -2.15
CA PRO A 159 10.73 5.49 -1.47
C PRO A 159 9.35 5.13 -2.04
N PRO A 160 8.26 5.28 -1.24
CA PRO A 160 6.91 4.96 -1.68
C PRO A 160 6.48 5.75 -2.92
N LEU A 161 5.69 5.09 -3.77
CA LEU A 161 4.94 5.78 -4.81
C LEU A 161 3.72 6.47 -4.18
N VAL A 162 3.61 7.76 -4.42
CA VAL A 162 2.53 8.60 -3.93
C VAL A 162 1.66 9.03 -5.11
N ARG A 163 0.34 9.11 -4.93
CA ARG A 163 -0.60 9.53 -5.98
C ARG A 163 -0.25 10.94 -6.51
N SER A 164 -0.42 11.14 -7.82
CA SER A 164 -0.12 12.43 -8.47
C SER A 164 -0.86 13.61 -7.84
N GLN A 165 -2.10 13.41 -7.42
CA GLN A 165 -2.90 14.42 -6.71
C GLN A 165 -2.26 14.85 -5.37
N VAL A 166 -1.64 13.91 -4.65
CA VAL A 166 -0.94 14.20 -3.40
C VAL A 166 0.43 14.84 -3.66
N GLN A 167 1.09 14.47 -4.77
CA GLN A 167 2.35 15.10 -5.18
C GLN A 167 2.17 16.55 -5.63
N ALA A 168 1.01 16.87 -6.22
CA ALA A 168 0.72 18.18 -6.78
C ALA A 168 0.25 19.21 -5.73
N ILE A 169 -0.08 18.77 -4.50
CA ILE A 169 -0.60 19.66 -3.48
C ILE A 169 0.50 20.12 -2.52
N GLU A 170 0.58 21.42 -2.30
CA GLU A 170 1.49 22.00 -1.30
C GLU A 170 0.98 21.73 0.11
N PRO A 171 1.79 21.12 1.00
CA PRO A 171 1.38 20.89 2.37
C PRO A 171 1.24 22.21 3.14
N SER A 172 0.16 22.33 3.89
CA SER A 172 -0.07 23.44 4.81
C SER A 172 -0.40 22.91 6.21
N GLN A 173 -0.53 23.77 7.20
CA GLN A 173 -0.90 23.36 8.54
C GLN A 173 -2.03 24.22 9.06
N LYS A 174 -3.22 23.63 9.18
CA LYS A 174 -4.37 24.16 9.91
C LYS A 174 -4.48 23.45 11.27
N ASP A 175 -5.48 23.80 12.05
CA ASP A 175 -5.63 23.31 13.45
C ASP A 175 -6.26 21.92 13.55
N HIS A 176 -6.78 21.35 12.46
CA HIS A 176 -7.42 20.03 12.51
C HIS A 176 -6.44 18.86 12.42
N LEU A 177 -6.80 17.76 13.05
CA LEU A 177 -6.23 16.44 12.79
C LEU A 177 -7.11 15.69 11.80
N LEU A 178 -6.51 15.02 10.82
CA LEU A 178 -7.23 14.09 9.96
C LEU A 178 -7.36 12.74 10.65
N VAL A 179 -8.59 12.24 10.75
CA VAL A 179 -8.89 10.91 11.27
C VAL A 179 -9.50 10.07 10.14
N TYR A 180 -8.88 8.91 9.83
CA TYR A 180 -9.43 7.99 8.85
C TYR A 180 -9.53 6.59 9.43
N LEU A 181 -10.75 6.15 9.67
CA LEU A 181 -11.05 4.87 10.29
C LEU A 181 -11.80 3.97 9.31
N THR A 182 -11.39 2.73 9.26
CA THR A 182 -12.21 1.65 8.73
C THR A 182 -13.04 1.06 9.88
N SER A 183 -14.06 0.26 9.58
CA SER A 183 -14.94 -0.37 10.59
C SER A 183 -14.13 -0.99 11.75
N GLY A 184 -14.65 -0.88 12.98
CA GLY A 184 -14.11 -1.52 14.17
C GLY A 184 -13.15 -0.69 15.02
N PHE A 185 -13.04 0.61 14.77
CA PHE A 185 -12.29 1.55 15.61
C PHE A 185 -13.21 2.55 16.34
N ASP A 186 -14.49 2.21 16.54
CA ASP A 186 -15.49 3.10 17.18
C ASP A 186 -15.09 3.50 18.61
N SER A 187 -14.29 2.66 19.28
CA SER A 187 -13.73 2.97 20.60
C SER A 187 -12.78 4.17 20.63
N LEU A 188 -12.29 4.62 19.45
CA LEU A 188 -11.48 5.83 19.37
C LEU A 188 -12.31 7.11 19.50
N ILE A 189 -13.55 7.11 19.03
CA ILE A 189 -14.42 8.31 19.03
C ILE A 189 -14.58 8.93 20.42
N PRO A 190 -14.96 8.19 21.50
CA PRO A 190 -15.01 8.77 22.84
C PRO A 190 -13.65 9.28 23.31
N ILE A 191 -12.54 8.65 22.94
CA ILE A 191 -11.19 9.10 23.32
C ILE A 191 -10.88 10.47 22.69
N LEU A 192 -11.25 10.69 21.41
CA LEU A 192 -11.02 11.98 20.73
C LEU A 192 -11.84 13.11 21.37
N LYS A 193 -13.02 12.83 21.91
CA LYS A 193 -13.85 13.81 22.61
C LYS A 193 -13.25 14.33 23.93
N GLU A 194 -12.32 13.59 24.52
CA GLU A 194 -11.57 14.04 25.71
C GLU A 194 -10.57 15.18 25.42
N PHE A 195 -10.42 15.57 24.14
CA PHE A 195 -9.53 16.67 23.70
C PHE A 195 -10.34 17.84 23.10
N PRO A 196 -11.16 18.57 23.90
CA PRO A 196 -12.04 19.62 23.38
C PRO A 196 -11.30 20.80 22.74
N GLY A 197 -10.00 20.96 23.02
CA GLY A 197 -9.14 21.97 22.40
C GLY A 197 -8.60 21.59 21.01
N GLU A 198 -8.90 20.36 20.57
CA GLU A 198 -8.49 19.84 19.27
C GLU A 198 -9.69 19.73 18.32
N SER A 199 -9.47 19.89 17.03
CA SER A 199 -10.47 19.68 15.98
C SER A 199 -10.12 18.43 15.18
N PHE A 200 -11.07 17.51 14.99
CA PHE A 200 -10.85 16.27 14.25
C PHE A 200 -11.76 16.21 13.02
N PHE A 201 -11.17 16.03 11.86
CA PHE A 201 -11.87 15.79 10.60
C PHE A 201 -11.91 14.28 10.35
N VAL A 202 -13.09 13.69 10.44
CA VAL A 202 -13.29 12.23 10.53
C VAL A 202 -13.86 11.70 9.22
N TYR A 203 -13.19 10.71 8.65
CA TYR A 203 -13.58 9.95 7.47
C TYR A 203 -13.79 8.48 7.78
N GLY A 204 -14.63 7.80 7.00
CA GLY A 204 -14.87 6.35 7.09
C GLY A 204 -16.24 5.96 7.63
N TYR A 205 -17.06 6.93 8.05
CA TYR A 205 -18.41 6.70 8.63
C TYR A 205 -19.56 7.02 7.67
N ASP A 206 -19.30 7.43 6.44
CA ASP A 206 -20.30 7.79 5.41
C ASP A 206 -21.38 8.78 5.92
N ARG A 207 -20.97 9.77 6.71
CA ARG A 207 -21.85 10.82 7.27
C ARG A 207 -21.20 12.19 7.12
N ASP A 208 -22.06 13.25 7.03
CA ASP A 208 -21.65 14.66 6.97
C ASP A 208 -22.37 15.40 8.10
N ASP A 209 -21.74 15.55 9.26
CA ASP A 209 -22.27 16.27 10.41
C ASP A 209 -21.17 16.63 11.41
N VAL A 210 -21.54 17.35 12.47
CA VAL A 210 -20.65 17.79 13.55
C VAL A 210 -21.12 17.20 14.88
N ASP A 211 -20.19 16.64 15.65
CA ASP A 211 -20.42 16.07 16.96
C ASP A 211 -19.32 16.55 17.93
N GLY A 212 -19.56 17.69 18.56
CA GLY A 212 -18.58 18.33 19.44
C GLY A 212 -17.36 18.83 18.66
N ASN A 213 -16.18 18.31 18.99
CA ASN A 213 -14.92 18.62 18.34
C ASN A 213 -14.61 17.73 17.11
N LEU A 214 -15.57 16.90 16.68
CA LEU A 214 -15.49 16.01 15.55
C LEU A 214 -16.35 16.54 14.39
N THR A 215 -15.76 16.72 13.21
CA THR A 215 -16.48 17.02 11.97
C THR A 215 -16.35 15.82 11.05
N TYR A 216 -17.46 15.18 10.74
CA TYR A 216 -17.50 14.01 9.86
C TYR A 216 -17.68 14.42 8.41
N PHE A 217 -17.00 13.71 7.51
CA PHE A 217 -17.08 13.92 6.07
C PHE A 217 -17.36 12.59 5.36
N LYS A 218 -18.27 12.62 4.39
CA LYS A 218 -18.42 11.54 3.43
C LYS A 218 -17.17 11.39 2.58
N SER A 219 -16.93 10.18 2.10
CA SER A 219 -15.78 9.90 1.25
C SER A 219 -15.87 10.69 -0.05
N SER A 220 -14.99 11.69 -0.19
CA SER A 220 -14.67 12.32 -1.46
C SER A 220 -13.16 12.30 -1.62
N GLN A 221 -12.68 11.90 -2.79
CA GLN A 221 -11.24 11.74 -3.02
C GLN A 221 -10.52 13.09 -2.94
N GLU A 222 -11.09 14.14 -3.52
CA GLU A 222 -10.53 15.48 -3.52
C GLU A 222 -10.55 16.11 -2.13
N GLY A 223 -11.69 16.10 -1.43
CA GLY A 223 -11.82 16.63 -0.08
C GLY A 223 -10.88 15.95 0.92
N PHE A 224 -10.72 14.63 0.81
CA PHE A 224 -9.80 13.88 1.65
C PHE A 224 -8.35 14.34 1.46
N VAL A 225 -7.88 14.48 0.21
CA VAL A 225 -6.49 14.91 -0.10
C VAL A 225 -6.25 16.34 0.38
N GLN A 226 -7.21 17.24 0.22
CA GLN A 226 -7.13 18.63 0.72
C GLN A 226 -7.03 18.68 2.25
N HIS A 227 -7.85 17.91 2.95
CA HIS A 227 -7.82 17.82 4.41
C HIS A 227 -6.56 17.12 4.93
N LEU A 228 -6.06 16.10 4.22
CA LEU A 228 -4.77 15.48 4.53
C LEU A 228 -3.63 16.48 4.40
N ALA A 229 -3.57 17.21 3.30
CA ALA A 229 -2.51 18.18 3.03
C ALA A 229 -2.51 19.35 4.01
N SER A 230 -3.69 19.75 4.51
CA SER A 230 -3.84 20.88 5.45
C SER A 230 -3.90 20.46 6.92
N SER A 231 -3.91 19.17 7.26
CA SER A 231 -3.95 18.71 8.64
C SER A 231 -2.66 19.01 9.41
N LYS A 232 -2.75 19.11 10.73
CA LYS A 232 -1.56 19.18 11.59
C LYS A 232 -0.98 17.82 11.91
N ALA A 233 -1.77 16.74 11.82
CA ALA A 233 -1.35 15.35 12.01
C ALA A 233 -2.46 14.40 11.52
N VAL A 234 -2.15 13.10 11.45
CA VAL A 234 -3.05 12.04 11.01
C VAL A 234 -3.19 10.98 12.11
N ILE A 235 -4.43 10.53 12.35
CA ILE A 235 -4.75 9.35 13.17
C ILE A 235 -5.52 8.39 12.26
N ALA A 236 -4.93 7.26 11.91
CA ALA A 236 -5.59 6.35 10.98
C ALA A 236 -5.08 4.91 11.07
N THR A 237 -5.74 4.00 10.35
CA THR A 237 -5.27 2.62 10.23
C THR A 237 -3.87 2.58 9.61
N ALA A 238 -3.08 1.56 9.98
CA ALA A 238 -1.67 1.45 9.58
C ALA A 238 -1.48 0.93 8.13
N GLY A 239 -2.30 1.44 7.19
CA GLY A 239 -2.20 1.13 5.77
C GLY A 239 -0.99 1.81 5.13
N PHE A 240 -0.23 1.07 4.30
CA PHE A 240 1.00 1.55 3.68
C PHE A 240 0.79 2.84 2.86
N THR A 241 -0.26 2.89 2.04
CA THR A 241 -0.51 4.03 1.15
C THR A 241 -0.73 5.33 1.91
N LEU A 242 -1.61 5.33 2.92
CA LEU A 242 -1.92 6.54 3.67
C LEU A 242 -0.74 7.00 4.55
N ILE A 243 -0.01 6.06 5.15
CA ILE A 243 1.25 6.38 5.85
C ILE A 243 2.21 7.09 4.87
N SER A 244 2.43 6.50 3.69
CA SER A 244 3.33 7.05 2.68
C SER A 244 2.94 8.46 2.22
N GLU A 245 1.65 8.70 2.00
CA GLU A 245 1.12 10.01 1.62
C GLU A 245 1.25 11.04 2.74
N ALA A 246 0.97 10.65 3.98
CA ALA A 246 1.14 11.50 5.14
C ALA A 246 2.61 11.90 5.35
N LEU A 247 3.54 10.95 5.25
CA LEU A 247 4.97 11.22 5.37
C LEU A 247 5.48 12.13 4.24
N HIS A 248 5.02 11.92 3.00
CA HIS A 248 5.29 12.79 1.86
C HIS A 248 4.85 14.24 2.14
N LEU A 249 3.68 14.43 2.73
CA LEU A 249 3.12 15.72 3.12
C LEU A 249 3.64 16.22 4.49
N ARG A 250 4.65 15.59 5.07
CA ARG A 250 5.23 15.97 6.38
C ARG A 250 4.25 15.93 7.54
N LYS A 251 3.28 15.01 7.52
CA LYS A 251 2.27 14.88 8.57
C LYS A 251 2.67 13.81 9.58
N PRO A 252 2.82 14.17 10.88
CA PRO A 252 2.95 13.18 11.96
C PRO A 252 1.80 12.19 11.92
N TYR A 253 2.08 10.92 12.17
CA TYR A 253 1.08 9.86 12.02
C TYR A 253 0.94 9.01 13.29
N PHE A 254 -0.29 8.86 13.77
CA PHE A 254 -0.66 7.90 14.80
C PHE A 254 -1.29 6.68 14.13
N ALA A 255 -0.57 5.57 14.10
CA ALA A 255 -0.99 4.37 13.39
C ALA A 255 -1.81 3.44 14.28
N LEU A 256 -2.96 2.99 13.77
CA LEU A 256 -3.86 2.04 14.39
C LEU A 256 -3.85 0.73 13.57
N PRO A 257 -2.98 -0.23 13.88
CA PRO A 257 -2.93 -1.47 13.13
C PRO A 257 -4.15 -2.35 13.41
N MET A 258 -4.70 -2.95 12.36
CA MET A 258 -5.74 -3.96 12.48
C MET A 258 -5.15 -5.24 13.07
N LYS A 259 -5.79 -5.79 14.10
CA LYS A 259 -5.33 -7.00 14.78
C LYS A 259 -5.30 -8.20 13.83
N GLY A 260 -4.16 -8.88 13.76
CA GLY A 260 -3.96 -10.06 12.91
C GLY A 260 -3.65 -9.71 11.44
N GLN A 261 -3.47 -8.45 11.11
CA GLN A 261 -2.89 -8.01 9.83
C GLN A 261 -1.41 -7.68 10.02
N TYR A 262 -0.54 -8.66 9.84
CA TYR A 262 0.89 -8.53 10.08
C TYR A 262 1.53 -7.36 9.31
N GLU A 263 1.09 -7.07 8.08
CA GLU A 263 1.58 -5.91 7.33
C GLU A 263 1.32 -4.60 8.06
N GLN A 264 0.11 -4.42 8.61
CA GLN A 264 -0.22 -3.20 9.37
C GLN A 264 0.50 -3.14 10.72
N GLU A 265 0.66 -4.26 11.40
CA GLU A 265 1.42 -4.35 12.65
C GLU A 265 2.88 -3.96 12.40
N LEU A 266 3.48 -4.45 11.30
CA LEU A 266 4.83 -4.09 10.88
C LEU A 266 4.94 -2.62 10.46
N ASN A 267 3.96 -2.09 9.71
CA ASN A 267 3.93 -0.67 9.34
C ASN A 267 3.93 0.24 10.57
N ALA A 268 3.05 -0.03 11.52
CA ALA A 268 2.94 0.72 12.76
C ALA A 268 4.23 0.63 13.60
N TRP A 269 4.82 -0.56 13.67
CA TRP A 269 6.10 -0.78 14.33
C TRP A 269 7.24 0.03 13.68
N GLN A 270 7.41 -0.07 12.38
CA GLN A 270 8.46 0.64 11.65
C GLN A 270 8.29 2.16 11.75
N LEU A 271 7.05 2.66 11.66
CA LEU A 271 6.74 4.08 11.84
C LEU A 271 7.17 4.58 13.23
N LYS A 272 6.90 3.81 14.28
CA LYS A 272 7.32 4.15 15.65
C LYS A 272 8.83 4.08 15.80
N GLN A 273 9.50 3.04 15.30
CA GLN A 273 10.96 2.87 15.41
C GLN A 273 11.74 3.95 14.66
N SER A 274 11.23 4.38 13.50
CA SER A 274 11.83 5.46 12.72
C SER A 274 11.62 6.86 13.36
N GLY A 275 10.73 6.97 14.34
CA GLY A 275 10.36 8.24 14.96
C GLY A 275 9.61 9.20 14.06
N LEU A 276 9.01 8.69 12.96
CA LEU A 276 8.18 9.48 12.04
C LEU A 276 6.72 9.58 12.50
N GLY A 277 6.36 8.79 13.52
CA GLY A 277 5.04 8.74 14.12
C GLY A 277 5.02 7.83 15.34
N THR A 278 3.83 7.41 15.75
CA THR A 278 3.65 6.49 16.88
C THR A 278 2.49 5.53 16.64
N THR A 279 2.31 4.59 17.56
CA THR A 279 1.21 3.60 17.53
C THR A 279 0.80 3.21 18.94
N ALA A 280 -0.46 2.87 19.12
CA ALA A 280 -0.97 2.20 20.31
C ALA A 280 -2.10 1.22 19.92
N THR A 281 -2.14 0.06 20.58
CA THR A 281 -3.18 -0.95 20.37
C THR A 281 -3.51 -1.64 21.70
N PRO A 282 -4.70 -1.37 22.27
CA PRO A 282 -5.69 -0.38 21.84
C PRO A 282 -5.22 1.07 22.06
N PRO A 283 -5.80 2.06 21.37
CA PRO A 283 -5.57 3.47 21.68
C PRO A 283 -6.18 3.83 23.04
N THR A 284 -5.56 4.77 23.75
CA THR A 284 -6.03 5.32 25.04
C THR A 284 -5.94 6.84 25.02
N VAL A 285 -6.63 7.53 25.93
CA VAL A 285 -6.51 8.98 26.12
C VAL A 285 -5.04 9.38 26.32
N GLU A 286 -4.32 8.63 27.17
CA GLU A 286 -2.89 8.87 27.40
C GLU A 286 -2.04 8.76 26.12
N SER A 287 -2.27 7.71 25.30
CA SER A 287 -1.50 7.50 24.07
C SER A 287 -1.76 8.58 23.01
N VAL A 288 -3.02 9.03 22.88
CA VAL A 288 -3.39 10.15 22.00
C VAL A 288 -2.81 11.46 22.53
N GLY A 289 -2.94 11.73 23.84
CA GLY A 289 -2.36 12.93 24.48
C GLY A 289 -0.84 12.99 24.32
N HIS A 290 -0.15 11.87 24.50
CA HIS A 290 1.29 11.77 24.26
C HIS A 290 1.68 12.03 22.80
N PHE A 291 0.89 11.55 21.85
CA PHE A 291 1.08 11.86 20.42
C PHE A 291 0.95 13.35 20.15
N LEU A 292 -0.13 13.97 20.64
CA LEU A 292 -0.37 15.42 20.47
C LEU A 292 0.75 16.27 21.07
N TYR A 293 1.24 15.90 22.24
CA TYR A 293 2.36 16.59 22.91
C TYR A 293 3.66 16.52 22.09
N ARG A 294 3.90 15.42 21.35
CA ARG A 294 5.13 15.19 20.59
C ARG A 294 5.07 15.60 19.12
N LEU A 295 4.03 16.29 18.67
CA LEU A 295 3.87 16.66 17.23
C LEU A 295 5.07 17.46 16.69
N SER A 296 5.66 18.35 17.48
CA SER A 296 6.83 19.15 17.08
C SER A 296 8.07 18.27 16.83
N GLU A 297 8.29 17.26 17.64
CA GLU A 297 9.39 16.30 17.50
C GLU A 297 9.24 15.50 16.20
N PHE A 298 8.03 14.93 15.96
CA PHE A 298 7.77 14.19 14.72
C PHE A 298 7.94 15.04 13.46
N ARG A 299 7.49 16.30 13.49
CA ARG A 299 7.68 17.23 12.36
C ARG A 299 9.15 17.52 12.09
N SER A 300 9.94 17.73 13.12
CA SER A 300 11.38 17.96 12.96
C SER A 300 12.05 16.81 12.21
N ARG A 301 11.70 15.57 12.53
CA ARG A 301 12.22 14.39 11.83
C ARG A 301 11.67 14.24 10.41
N LEU A 302 10.38 14.56 10.21
CA LEU A 302 9.74 14.53 8.90
C LEU A 302 10.34 15.55 7.91
N ASN A 303 10.88 16.67 8.39
CA ASN A 303 11.56 17.63 7.51
C ASN A 303 12.77 17.03 6.78
N ALA A 304 13.44 16.07 7.39
CA ALA A 304 14.55 15.33 6.80
C ALA A 304 14.11 14.09 6.00
N TYR A 305 12.81 13.76 5.98
CA TYR A 305 12.30 12.58 5.27
C TYR A 305 12.47 12.76 3.74
N PRO A 306 13.05 11.78 3.03
CA PRO A 306 13.29 11.88 1.60
C PRO A 306 11.98 12.03 0.81
N ASN A 307 12.00 12.88 -0.21
CA ASN A 307 10.88 13.10 -1.13
C ASN A 307 11.39 12.94 -2.57
N ASP A 308 11.32 11.74 -3.10
CA ASP A 308 11.78 11.37 -4.44
C ASP A 308 10.66 11.50 -5.50
N SER A 309 9.39 11.60 -5.07
CA SER A 309 8.23 11.63 -5.99
C SER A 309 8.19 10.46 -6.99
N GLY A 310 8.87 9.34 -6.67
CA GLY A 310 8.90 8.14 -7.49
C GLY A 310 9.81 8.22 -8.73
N GLN A 311 10.72 9.19 -8.80
CA GLN A 311 11.62 9.35 -9.96
C GLN A 311 12.62 8.20 -10.08
N ALA A 312 13.22 7.78 -8.96
CA ALA A 312 14.22 6.70 -8.98
C ALA A 312 13.60 5.36 -9.43
N ILE A 313 12.42 4.99 -8.93
CA ILE A 313 11.76 3.75 -9.33
C ILE A 313 11.27 3.79 -10.78
N LYS A 314 10.80 4.95 -11.27
CA LYS A 314 10.44 5.15 -12.69
C LYS A 314 11.66 4.94 -13.60
N LYS A 315 12.80 5.53 -13.23
CA LYS A 315 14.05 5.38 -13.97
C LYS A 315 14.49 3.91 -14.04
N GLU A 316 14.45 3.19 -12.93
CA GLU A 316 14.82 1.78 -12.91
C GLU A 316 13.83 0.92 -13.68
N LEU A 317 12.53 1.16 -13.58
CA LEU A 317 11.52 0.48 -14.38
C LEU A 317 11.75 0.71 -15.88
N ALA A 318 12.01 1.96 -16.30
CA ALA A 318 12.33 2.28 -17.71
C ALA A 318 13.55 1.49 -18.21
N ASN A 319 14.61 1.38 -17.40
CA ASN A 319 15.79 0.59 -17.74
C ASN A 319 15.49 -0.91 -17.89
N LEU A 320 14.59 -1.45 -17.06
CA LEU A 320 14.22 -2.86 -17.08
C LEU A 320 13.33 -3.24 -18.26
N VAL A 321 12.47 -2.33 -18.72
CA VAL A 321 11.55 -2.59 -19.84
C VAL A 321 12.13 -2.19 -21.19
N ALA A 322 13.22 -1.42 -21.23
CA ALA A 322 13.89 -1.02 -22.46
C ALA A 322 14.35 -2.23 -23.29
N ASN A 323 14.43 -2.06 -24.61
CA ASN A 323 14.88 -3.08 -25.57
C ASN A 323 14.13 -4.41 -25.36
N ASP A 324 12.79 -4.33 -25.34
CA ASP A 324 11.90 -5.46 -25.14
C ASP A 324 12.14 -6.22 -23.81
N GLY A 325 12.61 -5.53 -22.79
CA GLY A 325 12.89 -6.12 -21.48
C GLY A 325 14.17 -6.96 -21.43
N GLN A 326 15.17 -6.64 -22.22
CA GLN A 326 16.44 -7.39 -22.26
C GLN A 326 17.05 -7.54 -20.86
N ARG A 327 17.16 -6.45 -20.10
CA ARG A 327 17.75 -6.48 -18.74
C ARG A 327 16.90 -7.32 -17.77
N ALA A 328 15.58 -7.26 -17.85
CA ALA A 328 14.71 -8.12 -17.05
C ALA A 328 14.87 -9.62 -17.41
N ARG A 329 15.12 -9.94 -18.70
CA ARG A 329 15.44 -11.31 -19.14
C ARG A 329 16.78 -11.80 -18.61
N GLU A 330 17.78 -10.95 -18.53
CA GLU A 330 19.09 -11.29 -17.95
C GLU A 330 18.94 -11.70 -16.48
N TYR A 331 18.20 -10.93 -15.69
CA TYR A 331 17.87 -11.27 -14.30
C TYR A 331 17.08 -12.59 -14.20
N ARG A 332 16.14 -12.85 -15.12
CA ARG A 332 15.42 -14.13 -15.16
C ARG A 332 16.37 -15.32 -15.34
N ARG A 333 17.36 -15.22 -16.22
CA ARG A 333 18.36 -16.29 -16.47
C ARG A 333 19.25 -16.53 -15.26
N GLN A 334 19.60 -15.51 -14.51
CA GLN A 334 20.44 -15.61 -13.31
C GLN A 334 19.69 -16.21 -12.10
N ARG A 335 18.39 -16.37 -12.19
CA ARG A 335 17.54 -16.91 -11.14
C ARG A 335 17.60 -18.46 -11.05
N SER A 336 17.96 -19.14 -12.12
CA SER A 336 17.99 -20.62 -12.25
C SER A 336 19.12 -21.27 -11.45
#